data_868658c35771f28d144349ce086793fb
#
_entry.id   868658c35771f28d144349ce086793fb
#
_cell.length_a   1.000
_cell.length_b   1.000
_cell.length_c   1.000
_cell.angle_alpha   90.00
_cell.angle_beta   90.00
_cell.angle_gamma   90.00
#
_symmetry.space_group_name_H-M   'P 1'
#
loop_
_entity.id
_entity.type
_entity.pdbx_description
1 polymer ?
#
loop_
_entity_poly.entity_id
_entity_poly.type
_entity_poly.pdbx_seq_one_letter_code
_entity_poly.pdbx_strand_id
1 'polypeptide(L)'
;LESNDADYTLARSPAPMIVRRGEPLLPLAAMRLQGLHNAANAMAALALAEALDLPLAPALDALCAFGGLPHRSQWVADVRGVRYVNDSKGTNVGATLAAVRGLAGPLVVIAGGDGKNQDFSELRHAFRGKVRHVVLIGRDAPALAATLADVCATERASDMPAAVRAAQAVAQPGDIVQLSPACASLDMFRDYSHRGDEFAAAVRSLAA
;
A
#
# COMPACT_ATOMS: atom_id res chain seq x y z
N LEU A 1 -0.80 -11.71 -16.27
CA LEU A 1 0.21 -10.74 -16.72
C LEU A 1 1.15 -11.32 -17.80
N GLU A 2 1.16 -12.64 -17.99
CA GLU A 2 2.10 -13.37 -18.86
C GLU A 2 1.35 -14.25 -19.90
N SER A 3 0.08 -13.96 -20.22
CA SER A 3 -0.65 -14.67 -21.27
C SER A 3 -0.15 -14.20 -22.64
N ASN A 4 0.22 -15.15 -23.51
CA ASN A 4 0.67 -14.83 -24.87
C ASN A 4 -0.47 -14.38 -25.81
N ASP A 5 -1.73 -14.54 -25.38
CA ASP A 5 -2.93 -14.20 -26.17
C ASP A 5 -3.55 -12.85 -25.77
N ALA A 6 -2.93 -12.12 -24.85
CA ALA A 6 -3.45 -10.83 -24.40
C ALA A 6 -2.87 -9.68 -25.21
N ASP A 7 -3.70 -8.67 -25.54
CA ASP A 7 -3.27 -7.46 -26.25
C ASP A 7 -2.18 -6.68 -25.49
N TYR A 8 -2.24 -6.74 -24.16
CA TYR A 8 -1.25 -6.11 -23.27
C TYR A 8 -0.60 -7.17 -22.38
N THR A 9 0.73 -7.21 -22.40
CA THR A 9 1.54 -8.16 -21.64
C THR A 9 2.70 -7.45 -20.94
N LEU A 10 3.37 -8.14 -20.02
CA LEU A 10 4.54 -7.63 -19.31
C LEU A 10 5.79 -8.42 -19.70
N ALA A 11 6.70 -7.80 -20.46
CA ALA A 11 8.06 -8.30 -20.64
C ALA A 11 8.92 -7.95 -19.40
N ARG A 12 9.74 -8.91 -18.93
CA ARG A 12 10.59 -8.73 -17.74
C ARG A 12 12.06 -8.54 -18.06
N SER A 13 12.52 -8.98 -19.23
CA SER A 13 13.93 -8.92 -19.64
C SER A 13 14.08 -8.20 -20.98
N PRO A 14 15.12 -7.38 -21.18
CA PRO A 14 16.20 -7.03 -20.22
C PRO A 14 15.76 -6.03 -19.14
N ALA A 15 14.67 -5.28 -19.37
CA ALA A 15 14.08 -4.36 -18.39
C ALA A 15 12.54 -4.53 -18.40
N PRO A 16 11.86 -4.41 -17.25
CA PRO A 16 10.41 -4.53 -17.18
C PRO A 16 9.70 -3.50 -18.06
N MET A 17 8.80 -3.96 -18.95
CA MET A 17 8.15 -3.15 -19.97
C MET A 17 6.74 -3.66 -20.26
N ILE A 18 5.79 -2.74 -20.41
CA ILE A 18 4.48 -3.06 -20.98
C ILE A 18 4.64 -3.20 -22.50
N VAL A 19 4.12 -4.30 -23.01
CA VAL A 19 4.13 -4.67 -24.42
C VAL A 19 2.70 -4.70 -24.92
N ARG A 20 2.43 -4.13 -26.11
CA ARG A 20 1.12 -4.16 -26.77
C ARG A 20 1.21 -4.97 -28.06
N ARG A 21 0.45 -6.07 -28.16
CA ARG A 21 0.41 -6.95 -29.35
C ARG A 21 1.79 -7.34 -29.86
N GLY A 22 2.70 -7.66 -28.93
CA GLY A 22 4.07 -8.04 -29.25
C GLY A 22 5.07 -6.89 -29.40
N GLU A 23 4.60 -5.65 -29.48
CA GLU A 23 5.46 -4.48 -29.67
C GLU A 23 5.75 -3.74 -28.33
N PRO A 24 7.01 -3.37 -28.05
CA PRO A 24 7.37 -2.57 -26.89
C PRO A 24 6.58 -1.27 -26.81
N LEU A 25 5.96 -0.97 -25.65
CA LEU A 25 5.12 0.21 -25.51
C LEU A 25 5.58 1.18 -24.43
N LEU A 26 5.77 0.72 -23.19
CA LEU A 26 6.07 1.60 -22.05
C LEU A 26 7.01 0.91 -21.06
N PRO A 27 8.25 1.42 -20.89
CA PRO A 27 9.13 0.96 -19.81
C PRO A 27 8.51 1.27 -18.44
N LEU A 28 8.49 0.30 -17.51
CA LEU A 28 7.96 0.55 -16.17
C LEU A 28 8.72 1.64 -15.41
N ALA A 29 10.01 1.80 -15.71
CA ALA A 29 10.83 2.88 -15.14
C ALA A 29 10.35 4.29 -15.50
N ALA A 30 9.60 4.46 -16.60
CA ALA A 30 9.01 5.74 -16.99
C ALA A 30 7.79 6.12 -16.15
N MET A 31 7.14 5.15 -15.49
CA MET A 31 6.00 5.40 -14.62
C MET A 31 6.47 5.88 -13.24
N ARG A 32 5.77 6.86 -12.66
CA ARG A 32 6.02 7.27 -11.26
C ARG A 32 5.61 6.19 -10.26
N LEU A 33 4.51 5.48 -10.54
CA LEU A 33 4.05 4.35 -9.73
C LEU A 33 4.79 3.08 -10.10
N GLN A 34 5.63 2.61 -9.20
CA GLN A 34 6.43 1.40 -9.37
C GLN A 34 5.68 0.14 -8.90
N GLY A 35 6.12 -1.02 -9.36
CA GLY A 35 5.63 -2.33 -8.91
C GLY A 35 4.70 -3.03 -9.92
N LEU A 36 4.69 -4.36 -9.85
CA LEU A 36 3.97 -5.22 -10.82
C LEU A 36 2.44 -5.01 -10.77
N HIS A 37 1.90 -4.72 -9.60
CA HIS A 37 0.46 -4.43 -9.45
C HIS A 37 0.08 -3.11 -10.17
N ASN A 38 0.97 -2.10 -10.18
CA ASN A 38 0.74 -0.87 -10.92
C ASN A 38 0.95 -1.06 -12.42
N ALA A 39 1.85 -1.96 -12.85
CA ALA A 39 1.93 -2.38 -14.24
C ALA A 39 0.62 -3.03 -14.71
N ALA A 40 0.01 -3.91 -13.89
CA ALA A 40 -1.28 -4.50 -14.18
C ALA A 40 -2.40 -3.45 -14.29
N ASN A 41 -2.44 -2.48 -13.37
CA ASN A 41 -3.39 -1.37 -13.41
C ASN A 41 -3.19 -0.51 -14.66
N ALA A 42 -1.95 -0.22 -15.05
CA ALA A 42 -1.64 0.54 -16.24
C ALA A 42 -2.08 -0.18 -17.53
N MET A 43 -1.82 -1.50 -17.65
CA MET A 43 -2.29 -2.30 -18.77
C MET A 43 -3.82 -2.31 -18.87
N ALA A 44 -4.52 -2.46 -17.73
CA ALA A 44 -5.98 -2.39 -17.70
C ALA A 44 -6.50 -1.00 -18.12
N ALA A 45 -5.87 0.09 -17.66
CA ALA A 45 -6.23 1.44 -18.05
C ALA A 45 -6.02 1.69 -19.54
N LEU A 46 -4.91 1.19 -20.13
CA LEU A 46 -4.65 1.29 -21.58
C LEU A 46 -5.66 0.48 -22.39
N ALA A 47 -6.00 -0.72 -21.95
CA ALA A 47 -7.00 -1.55 -22.61
C ALA A 47 -8.39 -0.89 -22.60
N LEU A 48 -8.77 -0.26 -21.49
CA LEU A 48 -10.02 0.51 -21.41
C LEU A 48 -9.98 1.76 -22.28
N ALA A 49 -8.86 2.49 -22.31
CA ALA A 49 -8.70 3.66 -23.18
C ALA A 49 -8.83 3.27 -24.64
N GLU A 50 -8.21 2.17 -25.05
CA GLU A 50 -8.31 1.66 -26.43
C GLU A 50 -9.75 1.21 -26.76
N ALA A 51 -10.43 0.53 -25.85
CA ALA A 51 -11.83 0.13 -26.03
C ALA A 51 -12.81 1.31 -26.16
N LEU A 52 -12.40 2.48 -25.68
CA LEU A 52 -13.13 3.75 -25.80
C LEU A 52 -12.63 4.63 -26.95
N ASP A 53 -11.79 4.11 -27.84
CA ASP A 53 -11.18 4.83 -28.97
C ASP A 53 -10.41 6.10 -28.54
N LEU A 54 -9.86 6.12 -27.31
CA LEU A 54 -9.04 7.24 -26.84
C LEU A 54 -7.62 7.16 -27.45
N PRO A 55 -7.01 8.31 -27.77
CA PRO A 55 -5.67 8.32 -28.35
C PRO A 55 -4.63 7.79 -27.37
N LEU A 56 -3.77 6.88 -27.84
CA LEU A 56 -2.79 6.16 -27.02
C LEU A 56 -1.71 7.09 -26.43
N ALA A 57 -1.21 8.06 -27.20
CA ALA A 57 -0.12 8.93 -26.77
C ALA A 57 -0.48 9.75 -25.52
N PRO A 58 -1.61 10.48 -25.44
CA PRO A 58 -2.03 11.14 -24.20
C PRO A 58 -2.28 10.18 -23.04
N ALA A 59 -2.73 8.95 -23.29
CA ALA A 59 -2.92 7.94 -22.25
C ALA A 59 -1.58 7.49 -21.62
N LEU A 60 -0.55 7.33 -22.45
CA LEU A 60 0.82 7.02 -22.00
C LEU A 60 1.42 8.19 -21.19
N ASP A 61 1.25 9.43 -21.66
CA ASP A 61 1.71 10.62 -20.95
C ASP A 61 1.04 10.73 -19.58
N ALA A 62 -0.27 10.47 -19.50
CA ALA A 62 -1.02 10.46 -18.25
C ALA A 62 -0.49 9.38 -17.28
N LEU A 63 -0.21 8.17 -17.76
CA LEU A 63 0.36 7.10 -16.94
C LEU A 63 1.76 7.44 -16.38
N CYS A 64 2.60 8.06 -17.21
CA CYS A 64 3.93 8.51 -16.77
C CYS A 64 3.85 9.62 -15.72
N ALA A 65 2.89 10.54 -15.87
CA ALA A 65 2.68 11.65 -14.94
C ALA A 65 1.94 11.26 -13.66
N PHE A 66 1.17 10.17 -13.67
CA PHE A 66 0.29 9.79 -12.56
C PHE A 66 1.07 9.35 -11.32
N GLY A 67 0.99 10.17 -10.28
CA GLY A 67 1.68 9.96 -8.99
C GLY A 67 0.91 9.12 -7.98
N GLY A 68 -0.23 8.53 -8.36
CA GLY A 68 -1.11 7.77 -7.48
C GLY A 68 -2.29 8.58 -6.93
N LEU A 69 -3.19 7.88 -6.27
CA LEU A 69 -4.31 8.50 -5.56
C LEU A 69 -3.93 8.72 -4.09
N PRO A 70 -4.47 9.76 -3.44
CA PRO A 70 -4.34 9.94 -2.01
C PRO A 70 -4.76 8.67 -1.25
N HIS A 71 -4.03 8.35 -0.19
CA HIS A 71 -4.30 7.20 0.70
C HIS A 71 -4.23 5.82 0.05
N ARG A 72 -3.56 5.69 -1.12
CA ARG A 72 -3.27 4.42 -1.80
C ARG A 72 -1.77 4.25 -1.98
N SER A 73 -1.14 3.56 -1.03
CA SER A 73 0.32 3.39 -0.95
C SER A 73 1.08 4.70 -1.20
N GLN A 74 0.51 5.81 -0.75
CA GLN A 74 1.02 7.16 -0.94
C GLN A 74 2.24 7.39 -0.05
N TRP A 75 3.37 7.80 -0.64
CA TRP A 75 4.50 8.30 0.12
C TRP A 75 4.11 9.60 0.86
N VAL A 76 4.46 9.71 2.13
CA VAL A 76 4.19 10.89 2.98
C VAL A 76 5.46 11.67 3.27
N ALA A 77 6.47 10.99 3.84
CA ALA A 77 7.76 11.57 4.18
C ALA A 77 8.78 10.47 4.46
N ASP A 78 10.06 10.85 4.42
CA ASP A 78 11.15 10.08 5.02
C ASP A 78 11.64 10.84 6.26
N VAL A 79 11.58 10.21 7.45
CA VAL A 79 11.98 10.80 8.73
C VAL A 79 13.00 9.91 9.41
N ARG A 80 14.19 10.44 9.71
CA ARG A 80 15.30 9.71 10.36
C ARG A 80 15.65 8.38 9.68
N GLY A 81 15.61 8.36 8.33
CA GLY A 81 15.91 7.17 7.54
C GLY A 81 14.78 6.13 7.47
N VAL A 82 13.61 6.43 8.01
CA VAL A 82 12.38 5.61 7.95
C VAL A 82 11.41 6.23 6.95
N ARG A 83 10.91 5.42 6.04
CA ARG A 83 9.89 5.83 5.06
C ARG A 83 8.48 5.65 5.62
N TYR A 84 7.62 6.66 5.42
CA TYR A 84 6.22 6.61 5.83
C TYR A 84 5.29 6.54 4.63
N VAL A 85 4.42 5.51 4.60
CA VAL A 85 3.52 5.21 3.48
C VAL A 85 2.07 5.13 3.97
N ASN A 86 1.21 5.91 3.34
CA ASN A 86 -0.21 5.99 3.64
C ASN A 86 -1.02 5.12 2.68
N ASP A 87 -1.55 4.01 3.19
CA ASP A 87 -2.48 3.13 2.48
C ASP A 87 -3.81 3.02 3.23
N SER A 88 -4.31 4.14 3.75
CA SER A 88 -5.56 4.18 4.52
C SER A 88 -6.77 3.62 3.76
N LYS A 89 -6.72 3.59 2.42
CA LYS A 89 -7.74 2.95 1.57
C LYS A 89 -7.74 1.42 1.67
N GLY A 90 -6.71 0.81 2.24
CA GLY A 90 -6.62 -0.63 2.54
C GLY A 90 -7.58 -1.07 3.64
N THR A 91 -8.90 -1.00 3.40
CA THR A 91 -9.97 -1.20 4.38
C THR A 91 -10.41 -2.66 4.53
N ASN A 92 -9.67 -3.60 3.98
CA ASN A 92 -9.91 -5.04 4.10
C ASN A 92 -8.59 -5.83 4.05
N VAL A 93 -8.64 -7.10 4.44
CA VAL A 93 -7.48 -8.00 4.50
C VAL A 93 -6.76 -8.10 3.16
N GLY A 94 -7.49 -8.31 2.05
CA GLY A 94 -6.89 -8.47 0.73
C GLY A 94 -6.09 -7.25 0.27
N ALA A 95 -6.57 -6.03 0.56
CA ALA A 95 -5.86 -4.80 0.26
C ALA A 95 -4.56 -4.70 1.06
N THR A 96 -4.59 -4.98 2.36
CA THR A 96 -3.40 -4.97 3.23
C THR A 96 -2.39 -6.05 2.81
N LEU A 97 -2.85 -7.24 2.41
CA LEU A 97 -1.98 -8.27 1.86
C LEU A 97 -1.23 -7.79 0.61
N ALA A 98 -1.93 -7.15 -0.31
CA ALA A 98 -1.33 -6.59 -1.53
C ALA A 98 -0.31 -5.49 -1.20
N ALA A 99 -0.65 -4.59 -0.30
CA ALA A 99 0.20 -3.49 0.14
C ALA A 99 1.49 -3.99 0.81
N VAL A 100 1.38 -4.92 1.77
CA VAL A 100 2.53 -5.52 2.45
C VAL A 100 3.43 -6.30 1.49
N ARG A 101 2.85 -7.08 0.57
CA ARG A 101 3.63 -7.82 -0.44
C ARG A 101 4.34 -6.90 -1.43
N GLY A 102 3.72 -5.76 -1.76
CA GLY A 102 4.22 -4.81 -2.76
C GLY A 102 5.41 -3.96 -2.32
N LEU A 103 5.68 -3.82 -1.03
CA LEU A 103 6.79 -3.05 -0.50
C LEU A 103 8.03 -3.93 -0.30
N ALA A 104 9.21 -3.37 -0.57
CA ALA A 104 10.49 -4.02 -0.29
C ALA A 104 11.02 -3.57 1.09
N GLY A 105 11.59 -4.50 1.86
CA GLY A 105 12.20 -4.23 3.16
C GLY A 105 11.33 -4.59 4.37
N PRO A 106 11.88 -4.44 5.59
CA PRO A 106 11.16 -4.66 6.83
C PRO A 106 10.08 -3.60 7.04
N LEU A 107 8.93 -4.03 7.58
CA LEU A 107 7.78 -3.15 7.79
C LEU A 107 7.45 -3.01 9.28
N VAL A 108 7.01 -1.81 9.64
CA VAL A 108 6.18 -1.54 10.82
C VAL A 108 4.80 -1.14 10.30
N VAL A 109 3.76 -1.88 10.69
CA VAL A 109 2.41 -1.66 10.15
C VAL A 109 1.52 -1.04 11.21
N ILE A 110 0.79 0.02 10.86
CA ILE A 110 -0.32 0.53 11.66
C ILE A 110 -1.59 -0.08 11.09
N ALA A 111 -2.30 -0.91 11.88
CA ALA A 111 -3.47 -1.66 11.46
C ALA A 111 -4.61 -1.58 12.47
N GLY A 112 -5.83 -1.86 12.01
CA GLY A 112 -7.02 -1.92 12.86
C GLY A 112 -8.11 -0.91 12.48
N GLY A 113 -9.17 -0.94 13.26
CA GLY A 113 -10.42 -0.27 13.00
C GLY A 113 -11.60 -1.23 13.14
N ASP A 114 -12.68 -1.02 12.38
CA ASP A 114 -13.82 -1.92 12.28
C ASP A 114 -13.58 -3.00 11.20
N GLY A 115 -13.31 -4.21 11.61
CA GLY A 115 -13.03 -5.36 10.73
C GLY A 115 -14.27 -5.96 10.07
N LYS A 116 -15.49 -5.56 10.43
CA LYS A 116 -16.75 -6.07 9.86
C LYS A 116 -16.84 -7.60 9.89
N ASN A 117 -16.36 -8.21 10.98
CA ASN A 117 -16.32 -9.66 11.20
C ASN A 117 -15.50 -10.45 10.14
N GLN A 118 -14.56 -9.81 9.44
CA GLN A 118 -13.70 -10.53 8.50
C GLN A 118 -12.65 -11.38 9.24
N ASP A 119 -12.20 -12.45 8.58
CA ASP A 119 -11.11 -13.28 9.06
C ASP A 119 -9.75 -12.63 8.76
N PHE A 120 -8.93 -12.46 9.79
CA PHE A 120 -7.58 -11.90 9.68
C PHE A 120 -6.48 -12.95 9.50
N SER A 121 -6.82 -14.23 9.46
CA SER A 121 -5.85 -15.34 9.45
C SER A 121 -4.84 -15.26 8.32
N GLU A 122 -5.24 -14.79 7.13
CA GLU A 122 -4.36 -14.66 5.98
C GLU A 122 -3.21 -13.64 6.20
N LEU A 123 -3.38 -12.66 7.11
CA LEU A 123 -2.32 -11.70 7.44
C LEU A 123 -1.11 -12.40 8.05
N ARG A 124 -1.31 -13.48 8.80
CA ARG A 124 -0.23 -14.25 9.45
C ARG A 124 0.86 -14.65 8.47
N HIS A 125 0.45 -15.20 7.32
CA HIS A 125 1.40 -15.67 6.32
C HIS A 125 2.17 -14.52 5.67
N ALA A 126 1.49 -13.43 5.33
CA ALA A 126 2.12 -12.29 4.67
C ALA A 126 3.01 -11.46 5.60
N PHE A 127 2.71 -11.45 6.91
CA PHE A 127 3.46 -10.67 7.89
C PHE A 127 4.70 -11.41 8.41
N ARG A 128 4.67 -12.75 8.44
CA ARG A 128 5.78 -13.57 8.95
C ARG A 128 7.10 -13.26 8.24
N GLY A 129 8.11 -12.84 9.02
CA GLY A 129 9.44 -12.52 8.53
C GLY A 129 9.57 -11.20 7.75
N LYS A 130 8.44 -10.49 7.51
CA LYS A 130 8.42 -9.22 6.80
C LYS A 130 8.00 -8.03 7.67
N VAL A 131 7.01 -8.24 8.52
CA VAL A 131 6.51 -7.22 9.45
C VAL A 131 7.20 -7.42 10.80
N ARG A 132 7.95 -6.41 11.22
CA ARG A 132 8.69 -6.42 12.50
C ARG A 132 7.76 -6.16 13.68
N HIS A 133 6.83 -5.23 13.50
CA HIS A 133 5.95 -4.76 14.55
C HIS A 133 4.62 -4.28 13.98
N VAL A 134 3.54 -4.46 14.72
CA VAL A 134 2.22 -3.91 14.36
C VAL A 134 1.70 -3.03 15.47
N VAL A 135 1.42 -1.77 15.16
CA VAL A 135 0.70 -0.87 16.05
C VAL A 135 -0.78 -0.96 15.74
N LEU A 136 -1.57 -1.32 16.73
CA LEU A 136 -2.99 -1.62 16.58
C LEU A 136 -3.86 -0.49 17.09
N ILE A 137 -4.86 -0.11 16.29
CA ILE A 137 -5.86 0.92 16.62
C ILE A 137 -7.27 0.37 16.47
N GLY A 138 -8.23 1.03 17.08
CA GLY A 138 -9.67 0.79 16.88
C GLY A 138 -10.23 -0.47 17.52
N ARG A 139 -11.47 -0.76 17.11
CA ARG A 139 -12.35 -1.77 17.73
C ARG A 139 -11.75 -3.17 17.71
N ASP A 140 -11.28 -3.62 16.55
CA ASP A 140 -10.85 -5.00 16.34
C ASP A 140 -9.33 -5.20 16.57
N ALA A 141 -8.67 -4.22 17.21
CA ALA A 141 -7.30 -4.37 17.67
C ALA A 141 -7.05 -5.64 18.50
N PRO A 142 -7.94 -6.06 19.45
CA PRO A 142 -7.74 -7.31 20.17
C PRO A 142 -7.75 -8.56 19.28
N ALA A 143 -8.63 -8.61 18.26
CA ALA A 143 -8.72 -9.74 17.34
C ALA A 143 -7.46 -9.83 16.45
N LEU A 144 -6.96 -8.69 15.96
CA LEU A 144 -5.69 -8.63 15.24
C LEU A 144 -4.51 -9.02 16.10
N ALA A 145 -4.45 -8.56 17.37
CA ALA A 145 -3.40 -8.96 18.31
C ALA A 145 -3.39 -10.47 18.54
N ALA A 146 -4.54 -11.08 18.77
CA ALA A 146 -4.67 -12.53 18.95
C ALA A 146 -4.23 -13.30 17.69
N THR A 147 -4.63 -12.81 16.51
CA THR A 147 -4.24 -13.43 15.23
C THR A 147 -2.74 -13.36 14.98
N LEU A 148 -2.06 -12.29 15.40
CA LEU A 148 -0.65 -12.04 15.10
C LEU A 148 0.31 -12.42 16.25
N ALA A 149 -0.18 -12.96 17.37
CA ALA A 149 0.58 -13.18 18.60
C ALA A 149 1.88 -13.98 18.44
N ASP A 150 1.91 -14.96 17.51
CA ASP A 150 3.09 -15.79 17.19
C ASP A 150 3.78 -15.39 15.89
N VAL A 151 3.41 -14.25 15.32
CA VAL A 151 3.92 -13.77 14.01
C VAL A 151 4.88 -12.62 14.18
N CYS A 152 4.49 -11.59 14.94
CA CYS A 152 5.27 -10.39 15.18
C CYS A 152 4.82 -9.70 16.49
N ALA A 153 5.65 -8.80 17.01
CA ALA A 153 5.28 -7.99 18.15
C ALA A 153 4.10 -7.06 17.83
N THR A 154 3.20 -6.86 18.80
CA THR A 154 2.06 -5.96 18.65
C THR A 154 1.92 -5.06 19.87
N GLU A 155 1.49 -3.82 19.66
CA GLU A 155 1.09 -2.90 20.72
C GLU A 155 -0.17 -2.12 20.34
N ARG A 156 -0.89 -1.57 21.30
CA ARG A 156 -2.12 -0.79 21.06
C ARG A 156 -1.84 0.69 21.25
N ALA A 157 -2.45 1.50 20.36
CA ALA A 157 -2.47 2.94 20.48
C ALA A 157 -3.92 3.46 20.55
N SER A 158 -4.12 4.57 21.26
CA SER A 158 -5.43 5.19 21.50
C SER A 158 -5.93 6.02 20.32
N ASP A 159 -5.00 6.60 19.55
CA ASP A 159 -5.26 7.53 18.47
C ASP A 159 -4.14 7.47 17.41
N MET A 160 -4.30 8.16 16.29
CA MET A 160 -3.33 8.14 15.20
C MET A 160 -1.98 8.79 15.57
N PRO A 161 -1.93 9.95 16.26
CA PRO A 161 -0.66 10.51 16.73
C PRO A 161 0.12 9.55 17.66
N ALA A 162 -0.56 8.86 18.57
CA ALA A 162 0.07 7.84 19.44
C ALA A 162 0.57 6.66 18.62
N ALA A 163 -0.21 6.20 17.63
CA ALA A 163 0.19 5.09 16.75
C ALA A 163 1.44 5.42 15.93
N VAL A 164 1.53 6.63 15.40
CA VAL A 164 2.70 7.09 14.63
C VAL A 164 3.93 7.21 15.52
N ARG A 165 3.80 7.73 16.74
CA ARG A 165 4.92 7.78 17.71
C ARG A 165 5.40 6.39 18.12
N ALA A 166 4.47 5.47 18.40
CA ALA A 166 4.78 4.08 18.73
C ALA A 166 5.52 3.39 17.57
N ALA A 167 5.01 3.55 16.35
CA ALA A 167 5.67 3.02 15.15
C ALA A 167 7.07 3.59 14.95
N GLN A 168 7.27 4.90 15.18
CA GLN A 168 8.59 5.54 15.10
C GLN A 168 9.57 4.99 16.15
N ALA A 169 9.08 4.73 17.37
CA ALA A 169 9.94 4.24 18.47
C ALA A 169 10.56 2.86 18.19
N VAL A 170 9.88 2.02 17.39
CA VAL A 170 10.34 0.65 17.06
C VAL A 170 10.95 0.54 15.67
N ALA A 171 10.73 1.51 14.79
CA ALA A 171 11.27 1.51 13.44
C ALA A 171 12.78 1.83 13.46
N GLN A 172 13.51 1.21 12.54
CA GLN A 172 14.94 1.41 12.33
C GLN A 172 15.20 2.07 10.97
N PRO A 173 16.31 2.79 10.79
CA PRO A 173 16.70 3.30 9.47
C PRO A 173 16.66 2.18 8.41
N GLY A 174 15.99 2.43 7.29
CA GLY A 174 15.71 1.46 6.23
C GLY A 174 14.37 0.74 6.36
N ASP A 175 13.68 0.83 7.51
CA ASP A 175 12.31 0.32 7.64
C ASP A 175 11.29 1.22 6.93
N ILE A 176 10.13 0.64 6.65
CA ILE A 176 8.96 1.37 6.15
C ILE A 176 7.85 1.29 7.22
N VAL A 177 7.38 2.45 7.68
CA VAL A 177 6.14 2.55 8.48
C VAL A 177 4.97 2.71 7.52
N GLN A 178 4.07 1.74 7.52
CA GLN A 178 2.91 1.70 6.63
C GLN A 178 1.60 1.75 7.41
N LEU A 179 0.77 2.75 7.13
CA LEU A 179 -0.65 2.69 7.49
C LEU A 179 -1.35 1.81 6.45
N SER A 180 -1.70 0.58 6.80
CA SER A 180 -2.51 -0.33 5.98
C SER A 180 -3.46 -1.12 6.88
N PRO A 181 -4.66 -0.56 7.13
CA PRO A 181 -5.46 -0.89 8.30
C PRO A 181 -6.10 -2.27 8.31
N ALA A 182 -6.32 -2.91 7.16
CA ALA A 182 -7.16 -4.11 7.00
C ALA A 182 -8.63 -3.94 7.43
N CYS A 183 -9.00 -2.79 8.00
CA CYS A 183 -10.29 -2.51 8.62
C CYS A 183 -10.89 -1.20 8.09
N ALA A 184 -12.21 -1.06 8.18
CA ALA A 184 -12.87 0.22 8.01
C ALA A 184 -12.47 1.20 9.12
N SER A 185 -12.74 2.49 8.93
CA SER A 185 -12.27 3.57 9.80
C SER A 185 -13.35 4.17 10.70
N LEU A 186 -14.61 3.77 10.51
CA LEU A 186 -15.78 4.49 11.05
C LEU A 186 -15.97 4.37 12.57
N ASP A 187 -15.18 3.53 13.22
CA ASP A 187 -15.12 3.40 14.68
C ASP A 187 -14.30 4.51 15.36
N MET A 188 -13.34 5.11 14.62
CA MET A 188 -12.45 6.15 15.14
C MET A 188 -12.42 7.42 14.28
N PHE A 189 -12.75 7.35 13.01
CA PHE A 189 -12.62 8.44 12.04
C PHE A 189 -13.90 8.59 11.22
N ARG A 190 -14.12 9.77 10.60
CA ARG A 190 -15.27 10.02 9.73
C ARG A 190 -15.31 9.09 8.51
N ASP A 191 -14.13 8.83 7.94
CA ASP A 191 -13.91 7.97 6.77
C ASP A 191 -12.43 7.60 6.65
N TYR A 192 -12.07 6.82 5.62
CA TYR A 192 -10.68 6.42 5.37
C TYR A 192 -9.79 7.61 4.98
N SER A 193 -10.34 8.66 4.36
CA SER A 193 -9.56 9.84 3.97
C SER A 193 -9.15 10.60 5.22
N HIS A 194 -10.09 10.86 6.15
CA HIS A 194 -9.80 11.48 7.45
C HIS A 194 -8.73 10.69 8.22
N ARG A 195 -8.82 9.35 8.28
CA ARG A 195 -7.79 8.51 8.89
C ARG A 195 -6.42 8.69 8.23
N GLY A 196 -6.39 8.76 6.91
CA GLY A 196 -5.16 8.97 6.15
C GLY A 196 -4.58 10.38 6.31
N ASP A 197 -5.42 11.39 6.42
CA ASP A 197 -5.00 12.78 6.68
C ASP A 197 -4.38 12.92 8.07
N GLU A 198 -5.02 12.32 9.10
CA GLU A 198 -4.50 12.28 10.47
C GLU A 198 -3.13 11.57 10.54
N PHE A 199 -2.96 10.46 9.82
CA PHE A 199 -1.67 9.80 9.70
C PHE A 199 -0.62 10.72 9.06
N ALA A 200 -0.95 11.35 7.93
CA ALA A 200 -0.02 12.24 7.24
C ALA A 200 0.35 13.47 8.08
N ALA A 201 -0.60 14.04 8.82
CA ALA A 201 -0.36 15.14 9.75
C ALA A 201 0.56 14.72 10.90
N ALA A 202 0.29 13.57 11.52
CA ALA A 202 1.11 13.03 12.60
C ALA A 202 2.55 12.73 12.14
N VAL A 203 2.72 12.16 10.94
CA VAL A 203 4.05 11.90 10.36
C VAL A 203 4.82 13.20 10.11
N ARG A 204 4.17 14.23 9.55
CA ARG A 204 4.82 15.53 9.31
C ARG A 204 5.26 16.21 10.60
N SER A 205 4.51 16.02 11.69
CA SER A 205 4.90 16.56 13.01
C SER A 205 6.12 15.88 13.62
N LEU A 206 6.54 14.69 13.15
CA LEU A 206 7.79 14.06 13.58
C LEU A 206 9.03 14.70 12.96
N ALA A 207 8.87 15.41 11.83
CA ALA A 207 9.95 16.04 11.09
C ALA A 207 10.19 17.49 11.53
N ALA A 208 9.24 18.07 12.28
CA ALA A 208 9.33 19.42 12.86
C ALA A 208 10.09 19.39 14.18
#